data_8fcfaacc3e860c64ddd1ea93efa71d72
#
_entry.id   8fcfaacc3e860c64ddd1ea93efa71d72
#
_cell.length_a   1.000
_cell.length_b   1.000
_cell.length_c   1.000
_cell.angle_alpha   90.00
_cell.angle_beta   90.00
_cell.angle_gamma   90.00
#
_symmetry.space_group_name_H-M   'P 1'
#
loop_
_entity.id
_entity.type
_entity.pdbx_description
1 polymer ?
#
loop_
_entity_poly.entity_id
_entity_poly.type
_entity_poly.pdbx_seq_one_letter_code
_entity_poly.pdbx_strand_id
1 'polypeptide(L)'
;MIFDDLVTTTKAMQDLQKKTAIKKNKAMQDNADTKYRLLLTQVNHFVDVIVYLYTDLSVPKNHEILMSTSELMNVLEQIVASGLASPDGIINADNTFKTLQSSMKKEWSKQYADLTGATVSTLEAIRGIDPDNVGSCLQKIQPAENWDLGVERYQTMHNGLNEADHLIMELGLDDEIITFLQNTNSGKATLQDLNNKVLAWIRDEQLERKIRISFVKAK
;
A
#
# COMPACT_ATOMS: atom_id res chain seq x y z
N MET A 1 -3.23 -8.87 -73.58
CA MET A 1 -2.22 -9.56 -72.77
C MET A 1 -1.60 -8.65 -71.69
N ILE A 2 -0.76 -7.62 -72.03
CA ILE A 2 -0.08 -6.81 -70.97
C ILE A 2 -1.08 -6.06 -70.06
N PHE A 3 -2.16 -5.53 -70.61
CA PHE A 3 -3.19 -4.83 -69.85
C PHE A 3 -4.03 -5.78 -68.92
N ASP A 4 -4.27 -7.01 -69.35
CA ASP A 4 -5.03 -7.98 -68.58
C ASP A 4 -4.20 -8.45 -67.38
N ASP A 5 -2.88 -8.63 -67.57
CA ASP A 5 -1.94 -8.98 -66.49
C ASP A 5 -1.84 -7.85 -65.48
N LEU A 6 -1.83 -6.59 -65.96
CA LEU A 6 -1.78 -5.42 -65.09
C LEU A 6 -3.03 -5.27 -64.21
N VAL A 7 -4.19 -5.46 -64.79
CA VAL A 7 -5.48 -5.44 -64.05
C VAL A 7 -5.56 -6.56 -63.01
N THR A 8 -5.11 -7.76 -63.37
CA THR A 8 -5.09 -8.91 -62.47
C THR A 8 -4.14 -8.68 -61.30
N THR A 9 -2.95 -8.16 -61.58
CA THR A 9 -1.95 -7.84 -60.54
C THR A 9 -2.44 -6.73 -59.63
N THR A 10 -3.10 -5.68 -60.15
CA THR A 10 -3.66 -4.59 -59.33
C THR A 10 -4.77 -5.08 -58.41
N LYS A 11 -5.68 -5.96 -58.88
CA LYS A 11 -6.69 -6.58 -58.06
C LYS A 11 -6.08 -7.44 -56.95
N ALA A 12 -5.08 -8.27 -57.28
CA ALA A 12 -4.38 -9.07 -56.29
C ALA A 12 -3.70 -8.24 -55.20
N MET A 13 -3.09 -7.11 -55.57
CA MET A 13 -2.50 -6.16 -54.60
C MET A 13 -3.56 -5.52 -53.70
N GLN A 14 -4.70 -5.09 -54.25
CA GLN A 14 -5.80 -4.54 -53.47
C GLN A 14 -6.37 -5.56 -52.49
N ASP A 15 -6.54 -6.81 -52.90
CA ASP A 15 -6.99 -7.88 -52.01
C ASP A 15 -6.00 -8.22 -50.90
N LEU A 16 -4.70 -8.18 -51.22
CA LEU A 16 -3.62 -8.34 -50.24
C LEU A 16 -3.63 -7.20 -49.21
N GLN A 17 -3.79 -5.94 -49.68
CA GLN A 17 -3.91 -4.77 -48.79
C GLN A 17 -5.12 -4.88 -47.86
N LYS A 18 -6.29 -5.27 -48.38
CA LYS A 18 -7.51 -5.50 -47.58
C LYS A 18 -7.30 -6.61 -46.51
N LYS A 19 -6.72 -7.75 -46.90
CA LYS A 19 -6.41 -8.85 -45.99
C LYS A 19 -5.39 -8.43 -44.93
N THR A 20 -4.40 -7.64 -45.29
CA THR A 20 -3.40 -7.11 -44.34
C THR A 20 -4.02 -6.12 -43.37
N ALA A 21 -4.92 -5.22 -43.83
CA ALA A 21 -5.64 -4.28 -42.98
C ALA A 21 -6.55 -5.02 -42.01
N ILE A 22 -7.29 -6.05 -42.44
CA ILE A 22 -8.12 -6.86 -41.59
C ILE A 22 -7.31 -7.58 -40.49
N LYS A 23 -6.16 -8.18 -40.86
CA LYS A 23 -5.27 -8.83 -39.90
C LYS A 23 -4.68 -7.84 -38.88
N LYS A 24 -4.31 -6.64 -39.33
CA LYS A 24 -3.79 -5.58 -38.46
C LYS A 24 -4.87 -5.10 -37.48
N ASN A 25 -6.09 -4.89 -37.97
CA ASN A 25 -7.20 -4.47 -37.12
C ASN A 25 -7.56 -5.55 -36.09
N LYS A 26 -7.55 -6.82 -36.48
CA LYS A 26 -7.79 -7.92 -35.53
C LYS A 26 -6.69 -7.97 -34.45
N ALA A 27 -5.42 -7.89 -34.86
CA ALA A 27 -4.31 -7.89 -33.89
C ALA A 27 -4.35 -6.67 -32.95
N MET A 28 -4.77 -5.50 -33.43
CA MET A 28 -4.97 -4.31 -32.61
C MET A 28 -6.10 -4.52 -31.61
N GLN A 29 -7.21 -5.15 -32.02
CA GLN A 29 -8.36 -5.46 -31.15
C GLN A 29 -7.95 -6.48 -30.08
N ASP A 30 -7.30 -7.59 -30.46
CA ASP A 30 -6.82 -8.61 -29.53
C ASP A 30 -5.86 -8.03 -28.45
N ASN A 31 -5.01 -7.07 -28.86
CA ASN A 31 -4.12 -6.35 -27.93
C ASN A 31 -4.90 -5.40 -26.99
N ALA A 32 -5.91 -4.71 -27.51
CA ALA A 32 -6.78 -3.84 -26.74
C ALA A 32 -7.56 -4.65 -25.68
N ASP A 33 -8.13 -5.78 -26.05
CA ASP A 33 -8.85 -6.66 -25.14
C ASP A 33 -7.95 -7.22 -24.03
N THR A 34 -6.71 -7.57 -24.38
CA THR A 34 -5.72 -8.03 -23.39
C THR A 34 -5.36 -6.95 -22.40
N LYS A 35 -5.11 -5.72 -22.86
CA LYS A 35 -4.83 -4.57 -22.00
C LYS A 35 -6.01 -4.23 -21.10
N TYR A 36 -7.22 -4.29 -21.63
CA TYR A 36 -8.43 -4.04 -20.87
C TYR A 36 -8.60 -5.05 -19.73
N ARG A 37 -8.41 -6.34 -20.00
CA ARG A 37 -8.46 -7.39 -18.95
C ARG A 37 -7.43 -7.17 -17.86
N LEU A 38 -6.20 -6.80 -18.23
CA LEU A 38 -5.13 -6.50 -17.27
C LEU A 38 -5.50 -5.29 -16.41
N LEU A 39 -6.02 -4.23 -17.02
CA LEU A 39 -6.48 -3.03 -16.30
C LEU A 39 -7.60 -3.38 -15.32
N LEU A 40 -8.61 -4.16 -15.73
CA LEU A 40 -9.69 -4.62 -14.84
C LEU A 40 -9.15 -5.39 -13.63
N THR A 41 -8.20 -6.29 -13.84
CA THR A 41 -7.58 -7.04 -12.74
C THR A 41 -6.90 -6.09 -11.74
N GLN A 42 -6.15 -5.11 -12.24
CA GLN A 42 -5.48 -4.14 -11.37
C GLN A 42 -6.47 -3.23 -10.63
N VAL A 43 -7.55 -2.81 -11.29
CA VAL A 43 -8.60 -2.01 -10.65
C VAL A 43 -9.33 -2.82 -9.58
N ASN A 44 -9.63 -4.09 -9.82
CA ASN A 44 -10.25 -4.95 -8.80
C ASN A 44 -9.34 -5.09 -7.58
N HIS A 45 -8.04 -5.37 -7.75
CA HIS A 45 -7.10 -5.41 -6.65
C HIS A 45 -7.05 -4.07 -5.88
N PHE A 46 -7.07 -2.95 -6.60
CA PHE A 46 -7.12 -1.63 -5.98
C PHE A 46 -8.39 -1.46 -5.12
N VAL A 47 -9.56 -1.86 -5.64
CA VAL A 47 -10.83 -1.80 -4.90
C VAL A 47 -10.79 -2.70 -3.68
N ASP A 48 -10.26 -3.93 -3.79
CA ASP A 48 -10.12 -4.85 -2.66
C ASP A 48 -9.27 -4.24 -1.54
N VAL A 49 -8.16 -3.60 -1.89
CA VAL A 49 -7.31 -2.89 -0.91
C VAL A 49 -8.08 -1.73 -0.26
N ILE A 50 -8.75 -0.87 -1.05
CA ILE A 50 -9.52 0.26 -0.52
C ILE A 50 -10.63 -0.21 0.42
N VAL A 51 -11.36 -1.26 0.06
CA VAL A 51 -12.39 -1.85 0.92
C VAL A 51 -11.76 -2.30 2.24
N TYR A 52 -10.68 -3.07 2.19
CA TYR A 52 -10.00 -3.56 3.40
C TYR A 52 -9.52 -2.40 4.31
N LEU A 53 -8.89 -1.39 3.74
CA LEU A 53 -8.41 -0.24 4.52
C LEU A 53 -9.56 0.49 5.24
N TYR A 54 -10.70 0.65 4.56
CA TYR A 54 -11.83 1.41 5.12
C TYR A 54 -12.74 0.59 6.04
N THR A 55 -12.82 -0.73 5.86
CA THR A 55 -13.68 -1.60 6.68
C THR A 55 -12.95 -2.24 7.85
N ASP A 56 -11.78 -2.82 7.59
CA ASP A 56 -11.06 -3.64 8.57
C ASP A 56 -10.04 -2.82 9.37
N LEU A 57 -9.36 -1.88 8.72
CA LEU A 57 -8.40 -0.99 9.38
C LEU A 57 -9.01 0.34 9.83
N SER A 58 -10.29 0.59 9.51
CA SER A 58 -11.01 1.81 9.89
C SER A 58 -10.28 3.11 9.51
N VAL A 59 -9.49 3.07 8.43
CA VAL A 59 -8.77 4.23 7.90
C VAL A 59 -9.78 5.30 7.49
N PRO A 60 -9.52 6.60 7.75
CA PRO A 60 -10.42 7.68 7.37
C PRO A 60 -10.68 7.70 5.86
N LYS A 61 -11.95 7.77 5.47
CA LYS A 61 -12.37 7.79 4.06
C LYS A 61 -12.01 9.11 3.40
N ASN A 62 -11.22 9.05 2.34
CA ASN A 62 -10.97 10.21 1.49
C ASN A 62 -12.02 10.29 0.39
N HIS A 63 -12.86 11.34 0.44
CA HIS A 63 -13.97 11.53 -0.48
C HIS A 63 -13.53 11.67 -1.95
N GLU A 64 -12.42 12.36 -2.21
CA GLU A 64 -11.90 12.55 -3.57
C GLU A 64 -11.47 11.22 -4.19
N ILE A 65 -10.81 10.35 -3.41
CA ILE A 65 -10.42 9.01 -3.86
C ILE A 65 -11.65 8.16 -4.17
N LEU A 66 -12.67 8.20 -3.32
CA LEU A 66 -13.91 7.45 -3.55
C LEU A 66 -14.64 7.93 -4.81
N MET A 67 -14.74 9.23 -5.03
CA MET A 67 -15.34 9.81 -6.23
C MET A 67 -14.58 9.41 -7.49
N SER A 68 -13.25 9.57 -7.49
CA SER A 68 -12.42 9.19 -8.63
C SER A 68 -12.45 7.68 -8.92
N THR A 69 -12.56 6.85 -7.88
CA THR A 69 -12.76 5.40 -8.04
C THR A 69 -14.10 5.10 -8.71
N SER A 70 -15.17 5.77 -8.28
CA SER A 70 -16.49 5.62 -8.88
C SER A 70 -16.52 6.08 -10.34
N GLU A 71 -15.86 7.20 -10.66
CA GLU A 71 -15.74 7.68 -12.05
C GLU A 71 -14.99 6.68 -12.93
N LEU A 72 -13.90 6.11 -12.44
CA LEU A 72 -13.16 5.09 -13.16
C LEU A 72 -14.02 3.84 -13.43
N MET A 73 -14.75 3.38 -12.43
CA MET A 73 -15.67 2.24 -12.59
C MET A 73 -16.72 2.53 -13.66
N ASN A 74 -17.33 3.73 -13.66
CA ASN A 74 -18.29 4.14 -14.70
C ASN A 74 -17.67 4.12 -16.11
N VAL A 75 -16.43 4.59 -16.25
CA VAL A 75 -15.71 4.55 -17.56
C VAL A 75 -15.50 3.10 -18.00
N LEU A 76 -15.09 2.22 -17.12
CA LEU A 76 -14.87 0.81 -17.43
C LEU A 76 -16.20 0.08 -17.79
N GLU A 77 -17.28 0.36 -17.09
CA GLU A 77 -18.61 -0.16 -17.40
C GLU A 77 -19.09 0.30 -18.79
N GLN A 78 -18.87 1.56 -19.16
CA GLN A 78 -19.20 2.06 -20.50
C GLN A 78 -18.40 1.34 -21.61
N ILE A 79 -17.14 1.01 -21.37
CA ILE A 79 -16.33 0.21 -22.31
C ILE A 79 -16.97 -1.19 -22.49
N VAL A 80 -17.38 -1.82 -21.39
CA VAL A 80 -18.08 -3.13 -21.44
C VAL A 80 -19.40 -3.02 -22.22
N ALA A 81 -20.21 -2.02 -21.89
CA ALA A 81 -21.53 -1.82 -22.50
C ALA A 81 -21.46 -1.55 -24.01
N SER A 82 -20.38 -0.92 -24.48
CA SER A 82 -20.14 -0.68 -25.92
C SER A 82 -19.79 -1.95 -26.71
N GLY A 83 -19.48 -3.05 -26.03
CA GLY A 83 -19.10 -4.35 -26.62
C GLY A 83 -17.75 -4.38 -27.32
N LEU A 84 -17.04 -3.26 -27.39
CA LEU A 84 -15.73 -3.12 -28.03
C LEU A 84 -14.83 -2.21 -27.20
N ALA A 85 -13.73 -2.74 -26.71
CA ALA A 85 -12.70 -1.96 -26.07
C ALA A 85 -11.97 -1.12 -27.13
N SER A 86 -12.25 0.17 -27.19
CA SER A 86 -11.48 1.06 -28.08
C SER A 86 -10.09 1.32 -27.50
N PRO A 87 -9.01 1.35 -28.31
CA PRO A 87 -7.68 1.64 -27.83
C PRO A 87 -7.58 2.97 -27.05
N ASP A 88 -8.26 4.01 -27.53
CA ASP A 88 -8.27 5.33 -26.89
C ASP A 88 -9.03 5.31 -25.55
N GLY A 89 -10.14 4.59 -25.47
CA GLY A 89 -10.89 4.40 -24.22
C GLY A 89 -10.07 3.71 -23.15
N ILE A 90 -9.31 2.67 -23.55
CA ILE A 90 -8.42 1.94 -22.62
C ILE A 90 -7.28 2.83 -22.13
N ILE A 91 -6.65 3.60 -23.04
CA ILE A 91 -5.57 4.53 -22.68
C ILE A 91 -6.08 5.58 -21.69
N ASN A 92 -7.28 6.11 -21.91
CA ASN A 92 -7.87 7.08 -21.01
C ASN A 92 -8.13 6.47 -19.63
N ALA A 93 -8.76 5.29 -19.57
CA ALA A 93 -9.01 4.56 -18.33
C ALA A 93 -7.70 4.22 -17.57
N ASP A 94 -6.66 3.77 -18.26
CA ASP A 94 -5.34 3.49 -17.69
C ASP A 94 -4.68 4.74 -17.10
N ASN A 95 -4.75 5.87 -17.80
CA ASN A 95 -4.23 7.15 -17.30
C ASN A 95 -5.00 7.63 -16.07
N THR A 96 -6.33 7.52 -16.07
CA THR A 96 -7.18 7.84 -14.91
C THR A 96 -6.81 6.97 -13.72
N PHE A 97 -6.63 5.67 -13.94
CA PHE A 97 -6.23 4.73 -12.90
C PHE A 97 -4.83 5.05 -12.33
N LYS A 98 -3.84 5.37 -13.16
CA LYS A 98 -2.51 5.78 -12.72
C LYS A 98 -2.55 7.06 -11.88
N THR A 99 -3.39 8.01 -12.24
CA THR A 99 -3.60 9.23 -11.46
C THR A 99 -4.20 8.90 -10.09
N LEU A 100 -5.21 8.05 -10.05
CA LEU A 100 -5.86 7.58 -8.83
C LEU A 100 -4.87 6.84 -7.91
N GLN A 101 -4.06 5.93 -8.47
CA GLN A 101 -2.99 5.25 -7.70
C GLN A 101 -1.98 6.24 -7.11
N SER A 102 -1.61 7.27 -7.87
CA SER A 102 -0.67 8.29 -7.40
C SER A 102 -1.24 9.12 -6.26
N SER A 103 -2.53 9.45 -6.32
CA SER A 103 -3.25 10.15 -5.25
C SER A 103 -3.36 9.27 -4.00
N MET A 104 -3.72 7.99 -4.18
CA MET A 104 -3.81 7.04 -3.08
C MET A 104 -2.45 6.79 -2.41
N LYS A 105 -1.37 6.70 -3.19
CA LYS A 105 -0.02 6.56 -2.64
C LYS A 105 0.36 7.72 -1.70
N LYS A 106 0.02 8.95 -2.06
CA LYS A 106 0.27 10.14 -1.21
C LYS A 106 -0.58 10.11 0.06
N GLU A 107 -1.85 9.79 -0.09
CA GLU A 107 -2.77 9.69 1.04
C GLU A 107 -2.36 8.57 1.99
N TRP A 108 -2.01 7.40 1.45
CA TRP A 108 -1.57 6.25 2.24
C TRP A 108 -0.33 6.54 3.07
N SER A 109 0.66 7.24 2.53
CA SER A 109 1.87 7.58 3.30
C SER A 109 1.55 8.35 4.58
N LYS A 110 0.56 9.24 4.55
CA LYS A 110 0.08 9.95 5.73
C LYS A 110 -0.71 9.03 6.66
N GLN A 111 -1.68 8.30 6.11
CA GLN A 111 -2.54 7.40 6.88
C GLN A 111 -1.75 6.28 7.55
N TYR A 112 -0.72 5.76 6.89
CA TYR A 112 0.18 4.78 7.46
C TYR A 112 0.92 5.33 8.68
N ALA A 113 1.47 6.54 8.60
CA ALA A 113 2.16 7.17 9.73
C ALA A 113 1.21 7.43 10.91
N ASP A 114 -0.02 7.88 10.63
CA ASP A 114 -1.04 8.10 11.66
C ASP A 114 -1.49 6.78 12.32
N LEU A 115 -1.60 5.69 11.53
CA LEU A 115 -2.05 4.38 12.00
C LEU A 115 -0.97 3.62 12.80
N THR A 116 0.28 3.70 12.36
CA THR A 116 1.36 2.83 12.86
C THR A 116 2.36 3.56 13.75
N GLY A 117 2.43 4.89 13.66
CA GLY A 117 3.53 5.68 14.23
C GLY A 117 3.71 5.51 15.74
N ALA A 118 2.62 5.50 16.50
CA ALA A 118 2.67 5.29 17.96
C ALA A 118 3.18 3.88 18.29
N THR A 119 2.62 2.85 17.66
CA THR A 119 3.00 1.44 17.88
C THR A 119 4.45 1.19 17.49
N VAL A 120 4.87 1.65 16.30
CA VAL A 120 6.27 1.51 15.84
C VAL A 120 7.24 2.23 16.78
N SER A 121 6.90 3.44 17.24
CA SER A 121 7.73 4.19 18.20
C SER A 121 7.88 3.44 19.53
N THR A 122 6.80 2.83 20.02
CA THR A 122 6.82 2.02 21.25
C THR A 122 7.65 0.75 21.05
N LEU A 123 7.46 0.02 19.94
CA LEU A 123 8.25 -1.16 19.61
C LEU A 123 9.75 -0.84 19.55
N GLU A 124 10.14 0.25 18.90
CA GLU A 124 11.55 0.65 18.84
C GLU A 124 12.09 1.00 20.23
N ALA A 125 11.27 1.57 21.13
CA ALA A 125 11.69 1.89 22.50
C ALA A 125 11.94 0.62 23.34
N ILE A 126 11.18 -0.46 23.12
CA ILE A 126 11.32 -1.74 23.84
C ILE A 126 12.23 -2.76 23.15
N ARG A 127 12.81 -2.41 22.00
CA ARG A 127 13.63 -3.34 21.19
C ARG A 127 14.81 -3.94 21.96
N GLY A 128 15.36 -3.20 22.93
CA GLY A 128 16.43 -3.70 23.81
C GLY A 128 15.95 -4.68 24.89
N ILE A 129 14.65 -4.77 25.13
CA ILE A 129 14.01 -5.64 26.13
C ILE A 129 13.67 -6.99 25.49
N ASP A 130 12.95 -6.97 24.38
CA ASP A 130 12.51 -8.14 23.64
C ASP A 130 12.77 -7.98 22.12
N PRO A 131 14.03 -8.19 21.66
CA PRO A 131 14.41 -7.93 20.28
C PRO A 131 13.73 -8.87 19.28
N ASP A 132 13.41 -10.11 19.67
CA ASP A 132 12.89 -11.13 18.77
C ASP A 132 11.41 -10.87 18.45
N ASN A 133 10.56 -10.67 19.45
CA ASN A 133 9.16 -10.37 19.27
C ASN A 133 8.96 -8.99 18.62
N VAL A 134 9.70 -7.97 19.06
CA VAL A 134 9.71 -6.64 18.42
C VAL A 134 10.13 -6.74 16.95
N GLY A 135 11.18 -7.49 16.66
CA GLY A 135 11.65 -7.71 15.29
C GLY A 135 10.57 -8.36 14.41
N SER A 136 9.86 -9.36 14.94
CA SER A 136 8.74 -10.02 14.26
C SER A 136 7.60 -9.06 13.94
N CYS A 137 7.17 -8.24 14.91
CA CYS A 137 6.11 -7.25 14.70
C CYS A 137 6.52 -6.21 13.64
N LEU A 138 7.72 -5.63 13.74
CA LEU A 138 8.20 -4.64 12.77
C LEU A 138 8.34 -5.20 11.37
N GLN A 139 8.77 -6.45 11.21
CA GLN A 139 8.84 -7.14 9.92
C GLN A 139 7.47 -7.27 9.24
N LYS A 140 6.39 -7.38 10.00
CA LYS A 140 5.02 -7.44 9.48
C LYS A 140 4.47 -6.06 9.15
N ILE A 141 4.80 -5.03 9.95
CA ILE A 141 4.25 -3.68 9.84
C ILE A 141 4.95 -2.87 8.75
N GLN A 142 6.28 -2.80 8.76
CA GLN A 142 7.05 -1.89 7.90
C GLN A 142 6.87 -2.08 6.39
N PRO A 143 6.71 -3.30 5.84
CA PRO A 143 6.52 -3.47 4.39
C PRO A 143 5.29 -2.75 3.83
N ALA A 144 4.25 -2.50 4.65
CA ALA A 144 3.04 -1.80 4.24
C ALA A 144 3.19 -0.28 4.16
N GLU A 145 4.32 0.31 4.57
CA GLU A 145 4.63 1.73 4.37
C GLU A 145 4.53 2.12 2.88
N ASN A 146 5.00 1.25 2.02
CA ASN A 146 4.89 1.44 0.58
C ASN A 146 3.54 0.95 0.07
N TRP A 147 2.84 1.84 -0.65
CA TRP A 147 1.59 1.50 -1.32
C TRP A 147 1.74 0.32 -2.27
N ASP A 148 0.81 -0.62 -2.21
CA ASP A 148 0.76 -1.82 -3.05
C ASP A 148 -0.70 -2.20 -3.38
N LEU A 149 -0.90 -3.03 -4.41
CA LEU A 149 -2.22 -3.53 -4.79
C LEU A 149 -2.53 -4.92 -4.18
N GLY A 150 -1.62 -5.48 -3.41
CA GLY A 150 -1.82 -6.75 -2.71
C GLY A 150 -2.44 -6.55 -1.33
N VAL A 151 -3.69 -6.95 -1.14
CA VAL A 151 -4.40 -6.83 0.14
C VAL A 151 -3.70 -7.58 1.27
N GLU A 152 -3.00 -8.66 0.97
CA GLU A 152 -2.28 -9.49 1.94
C GLU A 152 -1.19 -8.71 2.69
N ARG A 153 -0.62 -7.69 2.06
CA ARG A 153 0.37 -6.81 2.71
C ARG A 153 -0.25 -6.05 3.88
N TYR A 154 -1.45 -5.52 3.71
CA TYR A 154 -2.17 -4.77 4.74
C TYR A 154 -2.75 -5.69 5.82
N GLN A 155 -3.16 -6.90 5.45
CA GLN A 155 -3.55 -7.94 6.39
C GLN A 155 -2.37 -8.35 7.28
N THR A 156 -1.20 -8.52 6.70
CA THR A 156 0.03 -8.83 7.44
C THR A 156 0.40 -7.69 8.40
N MET A 157 0.29 -6.43 7.95
CA MET A 157 0.48 -5.26 8.81
C MET A 157 -0.51 -5.25 9.98
N HIS A 158 -1.79 -5.48 9.71
CA HIS A 158 -2.84 -5.52 10.75
C HIS A 158 -2.55 -6.60 11.80
N ASN A 159 -2.14 -7.78 11.36
CA ASN A 159 -1.72 -8.85 12.28
C ASN A 159 -0.50 -8.41 13.10
N GLY A 160 0.47 -7.75 12.47
CA GLY A 160 1.64 -7.21 13.18
C GLY A 160 1.29 -6.15 14.23
N LEU A 161 0.30 -5.29 13.95
CA LEU A 161 -0.21 -4.32 14.93
C LEU A 161 -0.91 -5.02 16.11
N ASN A 162 -1.75 -6.00 15.84
CA ASN A 162 -2.41 -6.78 16.90
C ASN A 162 -1.41 -7.53 17.78
N GLU A 163 -0.37 -8.13 17.18
CA GLU A 163 0.71 -8.79 17.93
C GLU A 163 1.50 -7.78 18.77
N ALA A 164 1.74 -6.58 18.24
CA ALA A 164 2.41 -5.50 18.98
C ALA A 164 1.58 -5.05 20.18
N ASP A 165 0.27 -4.90 20.02
CA ASP A 165 -0.63 -4.54 21.12
C ASP A 165 -0.62 -5.61 22.22
N HIS A 166 -0.62 -6.90 21.85
CA HIS A 166 -0.48 -7.99 22.83
C HIS A 166 0.87 -7.92 23.55
N LEU A 167 1.97 -7.72 22.84
CA LEU A 167 3.30 -7.59 23.44
C LEU A 167 3.38 -6.41 24.42
N ILE A 168 2.82 -5.26 24.04
CA ILE A 168 2.76 -4.07 24.90
C ILE A 168 1.97 -4.35 26.18
N MET A 169 0.84 -5.07 26.08
CA MET A 169 0.02 -5.47 27.22
C MET A 169 0.74 -6.49 28.11
N GLU A 170 1.37 -7.50 27.55
CA GLU A 170 2.13 -8.54 28.28
C GLU A 170 3.29 -7.95 29.07
N LEU A 171 3.97 -6.95 28.53
CA LEU A 171 5.05 -6.23 29.22
C LEU A 171 4.55 -5.20 30.23
N GLY A 172 3.23 -5.08 30.44
CA GLY A 172 2.65 -4.13 31.38
C GLY A 172 2.98 -2.66 31.10
N LEU A 173 3.16 -2.33 29.80
CA LEU A 173 3.53 -0.97 29.38
C LEU A 173 2.32 -0.05 29.39
N ASP A 174 2.39 0.99 30.19
CA ASP A 174 1.45 2.10 30.17
C ASP A 174 2.12 3.39 29.65
N ASP A 175 1.34 4.45 29.50
CA ASP A 175 1.80 5.72 28.91
C ASP A 175 3.03 6.31 29.63
N GLU A 176 3.16 6.16 30.96
CA GLU A 176 4.30 6.67 31.71
C GLU A 176 5.57 5.85 31.43
N ILE A 177 5.44 4.53 31.38
CA ILE A 177 6.53 3.61 31.09
C ILE A 177 6.96 3.78 29.61
N ILE A 178 6.01 3.87 28.70
CA ILE A 178 6.28 4.13 27.26
C ILE A 178 7.02 5.45 27.10
N THR A 179 6.57 6.52 27.75
CA THR A 179 7.22 7.83 27.70
C THR A 179 8.64 7.76 28.23
N PHE A 180 8.88 7.09 29.34
CA PHE A 180 10.21 6.87 29.89
C PHE A 180 11.12 6.13 28.90
N LEU A 181 10.64 5.05 28.29
CA LEU A 181 11.40 4.26 27.31
C LEU A 181 11.73 5.05 26.06
N GLN A 182 10.79 5.82 25.52
CA GLN A 182 10.99 6.71 24.37
C GLN A 182 12.03 7.81 24.68
N ASN A 183 11.96 8.41 25.87
CA ASN A 183 12.92 9.40 26.33
C ASN A 183 14.32 8.77 26.49
N THR A 184 14.38 7.55 27.02
CA THR A 184 15.63 6.80 27.18
C THR A 184 16.26 6.49 25.82
N ASN A 185 15.47 5.99 24.87
CA ASN A 185 15.97 5.67 23.52
C ASN A 185 16.44 6.91 22.75
N SER A 186 15.79 8.05 22.93
CA SER A 186 16.20 9.33 22.35
C SER A 186 17.30 10.07 23.11
N GLY A 187 17.80 9.52 24.23
CA GLY A 187 18.82 10.16 25.08
C GLY A 187 18.30 11.40 25.83
N LYS A 188 16.99 11.56 25.99
CA LYS A 188 16.35 12.70 26.66
C LYS A 188 15.85 12.37 28.07
N ALA A 189 15.92 11.10 28.49
CA ALA A 189 15.46 10.68 29.80
C ALA A 189 16.23 11.38 30.93
N THR A 190 15.52 11.80 31.92
CA THR A 190 16.03 12.46 33.13
C THR A 190 15.70 11.63 34.37
N LEU A 191 16.28 12.00 35.54
CA LEU A 191 15.91 11.37 36.81
C LEU A 191 14.43 11.58 37.18
N GLN A 192 13.77 12.61 36.65
CA GLN A 192 12.35 12.87 36.88
C GLN A 192 11.45 11.86 36.18
N ASP A 193 11.92 11.25 35.09
CA ASP A 193 11.20 10.20 34.37
C ASP A 193 11.22 8.87 35.15
N LEU A 194 12.14 8.69 36.12
CA LEU A 194 12.24 7.54 37.01
C LEU A 194 11.32 7.68 38.23
N ASN A 195 10.02 7.75 37.99
CA ASN A 195 9.03 7.77 39.07
C ASN A 195 8.86 6.37 39.71
N ASN A 196 8.06 6.30 40.79
CA ASN A 196 7.84 5.04 41.52
C ASN A 196 7.25 3.91 40.64
N LYS A 197 6.41 4.26 39.66
CA LYS A 197 5.75 3.31 38.78
C LYS A 197 6.76 2.71 37.79
N VAL A 198 7.58 3.55 37.17
CA VAL A 198 8.67 3.11 36.29
C VAL A 198 9.67 2.25 37.05
N LEU A 199 10.03 2.64 38.29
CA LEU A 199 10.94 1.85 39.14
C LEU A 199 10.34 0.50 39.53
N ALA A 200 9.05 0.43 39.80
CA ALA A 200 8.36 -0.83 40.10
C ALA A 200 8.41 -1.74 38.87
N TRP A 201 8.00 -1.21 37.69
CA TRP A 201 8.02 -1.95 36.44
C TRP A 201 9.45 -2.48 36.09
N ILE A 202 10.49 -1.65 36.24
CA ILE A 202 11.89 -2.07 36.00
C ILE A 202 12.26 -3.29 36.87
N ARG A 203 11.78 -3.34 38.12
CA ARG A 203 12.03 -4.47 39.03
C ARG A 203 11.23 -5.70 38.68
N ASP A 204 9.95 -5.51 38.35
CA ASP A 204 9.02 -6.60 38.00
C ASP A 204 9.52 -7.31 36.73
N GLU A 205 10.01 -6.55 35.76
CA GLU A 205 10.59 -7.07 34.51
C GLU A 205 12.09 -7.43 34.61
N GLN A 206 12.70 -7.34 35.82
CA GLN A 206 14.10 -7.68 36.10
C GLN A 206 15.11 -6.93 35.20
N LEU A 207 14.82 -5.67 34.89
CA LEU A 207 15.58 -4.85 33.93
C LEU A 207 16.69 -4.01 34.59
N GLU A 208 16.88 -4.07 35.92
CA GLU A 208 17.85 -3.24 36.64
C GLU A 208 19.29 -3.37 36.10
N ARG A 209 19.62 -4.53 35.55
CA ARG A 209 20.96 -4.78 34.97
C ARG A 209 21.09 -4.29 33.52
N LYS A 210 19.96 -4.05 32.84
CA LYS A 210 19.94 -3.58 31.43
C LYS A 210 19.93 -2.05 31.34
N ILE A 211 19.44 -1.36 32.39
CA ILE A 211 19.33 0.12 32.39
C ILE A 211 20.56 0.70 33.10
N ARG A 212 21.24 1.65 32.42
CA ARG A 212 22.39 2.38 32.97
C ARG A 212 22.08 3.87 32.97
N ILE A 213 22.36 4.51 34.10
CA ILE A 213 22.25 5.96 34.26
C ILE A 213 23.65 6.56 34.08
N SER A 214 23.78 7.55 33.21
CA SER A 214 25.03 8.29 33.01
C SER A 214 24.80 9.79 33.16
N PHE A 215 25.78 10.51 33.73
CA PHE A 215 25.75 11.97 33.80
C PHE A 215 26.24 12.55 32.47
N VAL A 216 25.38 13.33 31.82
CA VAL A 216 25.75 14.09 30.62
C VAL A 216 26.05 15.52 31.07
N LYS A 217 27.23 16.04 30.74
CA LYS A 217 27.53 17.46 30.95
C LYS A 217 26.58 18.29 30.07
N ALA A 218 25.78 19.15 30.70
CA ALA A 218 25.05 20.16 29.99
C ALA A 218 26.04 21.04 29.18
N LYS A 219 25.76 21.20 27.91
CA LYS A 219 26.54 22.13 27.05
C LYS A 219 26.10 23.54 27.31
#